data_c220a27eab543cae8ded3049e8fd7be7
#
_entry.id   c220a27eab543cae8ded3049e8fd7be7
#
_cell.length_a   1.000
_cell.length_b   1.000
_cell.length_c   1.000
_cell.angle_alpha   90.00
_cell.angle_beta   90.00
_cell.angle_gamma   90.00
#
_symmetry.space_group_name_H-M   'P 1'
#
loop_
_entity.id
_entity.type
_entity.pdbx_description
1 polymer ?
#
loop_
_entity_poly.entity_id
_entity_poly.type
_entity_poly.pdbx_seq_one_letter_code
_entity_poly.pdbx_strand_id
1 'polypeptide(L)'
;MTVMQKPAHWLVMLVFALFGCTMPKNHFLKVPSAQPDPKITPSAPSAESQQLAKYYDGLQNDLLANGLLRRDGGGPDTPYTASNLEKNFKQLAFYDEYARGKGFLRSSGKAGRLRRWTRPIRLTTEFGGSVSPDKRTKTNAVVTEYTTRLAKITGHDIAISKQNPNFHVFFMGEDDREQ
;
A
#
# COMPACT_ATOMS: atom_id res chain seq x y z
N MET A 1 37.72 51.87 -65.17
CA MET A 1 36.86 53.04 -64.99
C MET A 1 36.03 52.85 -63.79
N THR A 2 36.32 53.69 -62.85
CA THR A 2 35.88 53.72 -61.47
C THR A 2 34.49 54.28 -61.34
N VAL A 3 33.59 53.69 -60.58
CA VAL A 3 32.54 54.45 -59.86
C VAL A 3 32.33 53.80 -58.49
N MET A 4 32.84 54.52 -57.51
CA MET A 4 32.50 54.37 -56.06
C MET A 4 31.08 54.80 -55.82
N GLN A 5 30.34 54.01 -55.12
CA GLN A 5 29.10 54.48 -54.48
C GLN A 5 29.03 53.99 -53.06
N LYS A 6 29.00 54.92 -52.11
CA LYS A 6 28.98 54.79 -50.69
C LYS A 6 27.70 54.18 -50.15
N PRO A 7 27.74 53.43 -49.04
CA PRO A 7 26.57 52.88 -48.42
C PRO A 7 25.90 53.91 -47.47
N ALA A 8 24.59 53.98 -47.54
CA ALA A 8 23.76 54.68 -46.57
C ALA A 8 23.61 53.85 -45.30
N HIS A 9 24.03 54.46 -44.22
CA HIS A 9 23.81 53.89 -42.87
C HIS A 9 22.34 53.94 -42.53
N TRP A 10 21.71 52.77 -42.49
CA TRP A 10 20.38 52.66 -41.89
C TRP A 10 20.57 52.08 -40.49
N LEU A 11 20.40 52.98 -39.56
CA LEU A 11 20.41 52.74 -38.13
C LEU A 11 19.12 52.01 -37.77
N VAL A 12 19.15 50.67 -37.71
CA VAL A 12 18.05 49.87 -37.21
C VAL A 12 18.14 49.87 -35.69
N MET A 13 17.32 50.73 -35.07
CA MET A 13 17.11 50.67 -33.62
C MET A 13 16.41 49.33 -33.27
N LEU A 14 17.18 48.43 -32.71
CA LEU A 14 16.70 47.15 -32.17
C LEU A 14 16.06 47.43 -30.80
N VAL A 15 14.73 47.64 -30.81
CA VAL A 15 13.99 47.73 -29.57
C VAL A 15 13.91 46.32 -29.00
N PHE A 16 14.76 46.04 -27.98
CA PHE A 16 14.63 44.87 -27.13
C PHE A 16 13.38 45.01 -26.27
N ALA A 17 12.28 44.47 -26.76
CA ALA A 17 11.11 44.23 -25.94
C ALA A 17 11.51 43.13 -24.92
N LEU A 18 11.76 43.55 -23.69
CA LEU A 18 11.89 42.63 -22.55
C LEU A 18 10.58 41.91 -22.33
N PHE A 19 10.36 40.80 -23.02
CA PHE A 19 9.34 39.85 -22.63
C PHE A 19 9.79 39.26 -21.31
N GLY A 20 9.36 39.82 -20.22
CA GLY A 20 9.44 39.24 -18.91
C GLY A 20 8.72 37.89 -18.97
N CYS A 21 9.50 36.80 -18.96
CA CYS A 21 8.95 35.49 -18.63
C CYS A 21 8.42 35.54 -17.20
N THR A 22 7.14 35.84 -17.06
CA THR A 22 6.43 35.53 -15.83
C THR A 22 6.37 34.03 -15.74
N MET A 23 7.28 33.43 -14.96
CA MET A 23 7.17 32.03 -14.57
C MET A 23 5.76 31.81 -13.99
N PRO A 24 5.00 30.83 -14.48
CA PRO A 24 3.77 30.48 -13.82
C PRO A 24 4.13 30.13 -12.39
N LYS A 25 3.57 30.85 -11.42
CA LYS A 25 3.62 30.49 -10.02
C LYS A 25 3.12 29.05 -9.98
N ASN A 26 4.02 28.13 -9.63
CA ASN A 26 3.65 26.75 -9.36
C ASN A 26 2.49 26.82 -8.38
N HIS A 27 1.29 26.61 -8.88
CA HIS A 27 0.20 26.17 -8.05
C HIS A 27 0.61 24.77 -7.58
N PHE A 28 1.44 24.72 -6.52
CA PHE A 28 1.45 23.56 -5.67
C PHE A 28 -0.01 23.34 -5.35
N LEU A 29 -0.59 22.29 -5.94
CA LEU A 29 -1.86 21.77 -5.50
C LEU A 29 -1.70 21.65 -3.99
N LYS A 30 -2.36 22.55 -3.27
CA LYS A 30 -2.45 22.51 -1.83
C LYS A 30 -3.06 21.15 -1.55
N VAL A 31 -2.20 20.15 -1.26
CA VAL A 31 -2.67 18.85 -0.78
C VAL A 31 -3.60 19.22 0.35
N PRO A 32 -4.88 18.83 0.31
CA PRO A 32 -5.79 19.12 1.39
C PRO A 32 -5.05 18.67 2.66
N SER A 33 -4.85 19.59 3.59
CA SER A 33 -4.36 19.27 4.92
C SER A 33 -5.20 18.10 5.37
N ALA A 34 -4.58 16.95 5.62
CA ALA A 34 -5.29 15.78 6.10
C ALA A 34 -6.18 16.27 7.24
N GLN A 35 -7.49 16.21 7.01
CA GLN A 35 -8.45 16.50 8.05
C GLN A 35 -8.08 15.56 9.20
N PRO A 36 -7.95 16.04 10.45
CA PRO A 36 -7.67 15.14 11.55
C PRO A 36 -8.74 14.04 11.50
N ASP A 37 -8.27 12.80 11.43
CA ASP A 37 -9.16 11.64 11.35
C ASP A 37 -10.27 11.80 12.38
N PRO A 38 -11.54 11.58 12.03
CA PRO A 38 -12.62 11.65 12.96
C PRO A 38 -12.25 10.72 14.11
N LYS A 39 -12.25 11.25 15.33
CA LYS A 39 -11.88 10.53 16.54
C LYS A 39 -12.82 9.33 16.64
N ILE A 40 -12.40 8.18 16.10
CA ILE A 40 -13.19 6.95 16.07
C ILE A 40 -13.39 6.55 17.54
N THR A 41 -14.57 6.84 18.06
CA THR A 41 -14.95 6.42 19.41
C THR A 41 -15.21 4.92 19.35
N PRO A 42 -14.52 4.09 20.16
CA PRO A 42 -14.77 2.67 20.19
C PRO A 42 -16.25 2.39 20.47
N SER A 43 -16.92 1.73 19.55
CA SER A 43 -18.30 1.27 19.73
C SER A 43 -18.31 -0.21 20.08
N ALA A 44 -19.29 -0.63 20.91
CA ALA A 44 -19.49 -2.06 21.11
C ALA A 44 -19.96 -2.70 19.79
N PRO A 45 -19.51 -3.94 19.45
CA PRO A 45 -19.98 -4.64 18.27
C PRO A 45 -21.52 -4.78 18.28
N SER A 46 -22.15 -4.63 17.13
CA SER A 46 -23.57 -4.83 16.94
C SER A 46 -24.00 -6.27 17.29
N ALA A 47 -25.29 -6.50 17.52
CA ALA A 47 -25.81 -7.85 17.77
C ALA A 47 -25.55 -8.78 16.59
N GLU A 48 -25.63 -8.27 15.35
CA GLU A 48 -25.35 -9.02 14.13
C GLU A 48 -23.86 -9.41 14.05
N SER A 49 -22.96 -8.48 14.31
CA SER A 49 -21.51 -8.73 14.36
C SER A 49 -21.16 -9.78 15.42
N GLN A 50 -21.81 -9.75 16.58
CA GLN A 50 -21.62 -10.75 17.63
C GLN A 50 -22.12 -12.14 17.23
N GLN A 51 -23.27 -12.22 16.55
CA GLN A 51 -23.81 -13.49 16.05
C GLN A 51 -22.88 -14.08 14.96
N LEU A 52 -22.38 -13.25 14.07
CA LEU A 52 -21.46 -13.66 13.03
C LEU A 52 -20.12 -14.16 13.63
N ALA A 53 -19.59 -13.47 14.62
CA ALA A 53 -18.40 -13.90 15.34
C ALA A 53 -18.61 -15.27 15.99
N LYS A 54 -19.74 -15.48 16.67
CA LYS A 54 -20.08 -16.76 17.29
C LYS A 54 -20.22 -17.90 16.25
N TYR A 55 -20.82 -17.59 15.11
CA TYR A 55 -20.93 -18.55 14.00
C TYR A 55 -19.56 -19.00 13.51
N TYR A 56 -18.64 -18.05 13.24
CA TYR A 56 -17.29 -18.39 12.77
C TYR A 56 -16.43 -19.08 13.82
N ASP A 57 -16.58 -18.74 15.10
CA ASP A 57 -15.92 -19.45 16.19
C ASP A 57 -16.38 -20.93 16.25
N GLY A 58 -17.68 -21.17 16.11
CA GLY A 58 -18.23 -22.53 16.01
C GLY A 58 -17.68 -23.28 14.79
N LEU A 59 -17.74 -22.68 13.62
CA LEU A 59 -17.20 -23.25 12.39
C LEU A 59 -15.72 -23.57 12.50
N GLN A 60 -14.92 -22.68 13.06
CA GLN A 60 -13.48 -22.90 13.26
C GLN A 60 -13.23 -24.10 14.18
N ASN A 61 -13.99 -24.19 15.29
CA ASN A 61 -13.84 -25.30 16.22
C ASN A 61 -14.21 -26.64 15.58
N ASP A 62 -15.28 -26.68 14.79
CA ASP A 62 -15.69 -27.88 14.07
C ASP A 62 -14.65 -28.32 13.03
N LEU A 63 -14.11 -27.36 12.27
CA LEU A 63 -13.06 -27.64 11.29
C LEU A 63 -11.76 -28.12 11.96
N LEU A 64 -11.40 -27.53 13.12
CA LEU A 64 -10.25 -27.98 13.90
C LEU A 64 -10.43 -29.39 14.48
N ALA A 65 -11.64 -29.70 14.99
CA ALA A 65 -11.95 -31.02 15.55
C ALA A 65 -11.88 -32.10 14.48
N ASN A 66 -12.30 -31.79 13.26
CA ASN A 66 -12.30 -32.71 12.12
C ASN A 66 -10.95 -32.73 11.35
N GLY A 67 -9.92 -32.01 11.80
CA GLY A 67 -8.61 -31.97 11.14
C GLY A 67 -8.59 -31.25 9.78
N LEU A 68 -9.64 -30.47 9.47
CA LEU A 68 -9.81 -29.76 8.21
C LEU A 68 -9.12 -28.40 8.17
N LEU A 69 -8.61 -27.92 9.30
CA LEU A 69 -7.78 -26.72 9.37
C LEU A 69 -6.34 -27.10 9.65
N ARG A 70 -5.44 -26.47 8.91
CA ARG A 70 -4.01 -26.62 9.11
C ARG A 70 -3.60 -26.02 10.45
N ARG A 71 -2.91 -26.81 11.28
CA ARG A 71 -2.39 -26.40 12.59
C ARG A 71 -0.88 -26.13 12.57
N ASP A 72 -0.19 -26.66 11.55
CA ASP A 72 1.24 -26.45 11.42
C ASP A 72 1.55 -25.05 10.89
N GLY A 73 2.60 -24.45 11.35
CA GLY A 73 3.10 -23.15 10.88
C GLY A 73 3.89 -23.23 9.57
N GLY A 74 3.87 -24.37 8.87
CA GLY A 74 4.76 -24.61 7.73
C GLY A 74 6.22 -24.66 8.17
N GLY A 75 6.48 -25.34 9.32
CA GLY A 75 7.79 -25.41 9.95
C GLY A 75 8.88 -25.99 9.06
N PRO A 76 10.10 -26.14 9.58
CA PRO A 76 11.28 -26.58 8.81
C PRO A 76 11.14 -27.97 8.19
N ASP A 77 10.20 -28.78 8.69
CA ASP A 77 9.97 -30.15 8.22
C ASP A 77 9.06 -30.23 6.99
N THR A 78 8.54 -29.12 6.50
CA THR A 78 7.76 -29.11 5.25
C THR A 78 8.70 -29.24 4.06
N PRO A 79 8.74 -30.41 3.39
CA PRO A 79 9.67 -30.60 2.28
C PRO A 79 9.33 -29.69 1.12
N TYR A 80 10.31 -29.04 0.56
CA TYR A 80 10.18 -28.26 -0.66
C TYR A 80 11.41 -28.46 -1.56
N THR A 81 11.22 -28.28 -2.84
CA THR A 81 12.30 -28.35 -3.83
C THR A 81 12.62 -26.95 -4.38
N ALA A 82 13.78 -26.79 -4.99
CA ALA A 82 14.12 -25.56 -5.70
C ALA A 82 13.09 -25.23 -6.79
N SER A 83 12.57 -26.26 -7.50
CA SER A 83 11.51 -26.09 -8.50
C SER A 83 10.20 -25.57 -7.89
N ASN A 84 9.83 -26.02 -6.69
CA ASN A 84 8.65 -25.51 -5.98
C ASN A 84 8.82 -24.03 -5.63
N LEU A 85 10.01 -23.65 -5.15
CA LEU A 85 10.31 -22.25 -4.82
C LEU A 85 10.27 -21.36 -6.07
N GLU A 86 10.87 -21.80 -7.17
CA GLU A 86 10.87 -21.07 -8.44
C GLU A 86 9.45 -20.89 -8.97
N LYS A 87 8.64 -21.96 -9.00
CA LYS A 87 7.26 -21.91 -9.43
C LYS A 87 6.43 -20.94 -8.58
N ASN A 88 6.53 -21.06 -7.26
CA ASN A 88 5.81 -20.20 -6.33
C ASN A 88 6.24 -18.74 -6.46
N PHE A 89 7.56 -18.50 -6.55
CA PHE A 89 8.07 -17.15 -6.78
C PHE A 89 7.53 -16.55 -8.09
N LYS A 90 7.59 -17.28 -9.19
CA LYS A 90 7.04 -16.80 -10.47
C LYS A 90 5.55 -16.48 -10.34
N GLN A 91 4.77 -17.37 -9.72
CA GLN A 91 3.35 -17.17 -9.55
C GLN A 91 3.02 -15.92 -8.70
N LEU A 92 3.71 -15.72 -7.59
CA LEU A 92 3.46 -14.60 -6.69
C LEU A 92 4.01 -13.27 -7.21
N ALA A 93 5.18 -13.30 -7.87
CA ALA A 93 5.88 -12.09 -8.28
C ALA A 93 5.41 -11.50 -9.61
N PHE A 94 4.94 -12.34 -10.53
CA PHE A 94 4.62 -11.92 -11.90
C PHE A 94 3.14 -12.03 -12.28
N TYR A 95 2.35 -12.82 -11.57
CA TYR A 95 0.95 -13.02 -11.95
C TYR A 95 0.01 -12.35 -10.96
N ASP A 96 -0.94 -11.60 -11.50
CA ASP A 96 -2.04 -11.05 -10.71
C ASP A 96 -3.18 -12.08 -10.68
N GLU A 97 -3.75 -12.33 -9.51
CA GLU A 97 -4.94 -13.19 -9.36
C GLU A 97 -6.16 -12.51 -9.94
N TYR A 98 -6.28 -11.20 -9.74
CA TYR A 98 -7.41 -10.38 -10.19
C TYR A 98 -6.94 -9.28 -11.15
N ALA A 99 -7.84 -8.90 -12.05
CA ALA A 99 -7.60 -7.81 -12.97
C ALA A 99 -7.63 -6.47 -12.22
N ARG A 100 -6.59 -5.67 -12.40
CA ARG A 100 -6.44 -4.39 -11.68
C ARG A 100 -7.59 -3.45 -11.97
N GLY A 101 -8.15 -2.86 -10.92
CA GLY A 101 -9.23 -1.89 -11.02
C GLY A 101 -10.57 -2.45 -11.48
N LYS A 102 -10.72 -3.78 -11.50
CA LYS A 102 -11.93 -4.45 -11.95
C LYS A 102 -12.55 -5.38 -10.87
N GLY A 103 -12.33 -5.07 -9.60
CA GLY A 103 -12.87 -5.85 -8.48
C GLY A 103 -12.37 -7.30 -8.51
N PHE A 104 -13.29 -8.25 -8.38
CA PHE A 104 -12.99 -9.69 -8.36
C PHE A 104 -12.91 -10.37 -9.74
N LEU A 105 -12.82 -9.59 -10.81
CA LEU A 105 -12.64 -10.18 -12.13
C LEU A 105 -11.25 -10.82 -12.22
N ARG A 106 -11.18 -12.09 -12.60
CA ARG A 106 -9.92 -12.81 -12.72
C ARG A 106 -9.01 -12.17 -13.76
N SER A 107 -7.72 -12.19 -13.46
CA SER A 107 -6.67 -11.75 -14.38
C SER A 107 -6.64 -12.60 -15.66
N SER A 108 -6.13 -12.02 -16.74
CA SER A 108 -5.95 -12.72 -18.03
C SER A 108 -4.88 -13.83 -18.01
N GLY A 109 -4.21 -14.03 -16.87
CA GLY A 109 -3.12 -15.01 -16.75
C GLY A 109 -1.83 -14.61 -17.48
N LYS A 110 -1.73 -13.38 -17.99
CA LYS A 110 -0.49 -12.88 -18.60
C LYS A 110 0.48 -12.44 -17.51
N ALA A 111 1.76 -12.79 -17.68
CA ALA A 111 2.81 -12.33 -16.78
C ALA A 111 2.94 -10.80 -16.81
N GLY A 112 2.97 -10.21 -15.65
CA GLY A 112 3.22 -8.80 -15.43
C GLY A 112 4.71 -8.48 -15.22
N ARG A 113 4.97 -7.28 -14.73
CA ARG A 113 6.32 -6.87 -14.33
C ARG A 113 6.55 -7.22 -12.86
N LEU A 114 7.78 -7.62 -12.55
CA LEU A 114 8.21 -7.79 -11.16
C LEU A 114 7.97 -6.51 -10.36
N ARG A 115 7.27 -6.66 -9.25
CA ARG A 115 7.01 -5.59 -8.30
C ARG A 115 7.78 -5.86 -7.03
N ARG A 116 8.56 -4.90 -6.60
CA ARG A 116 9.26 -4.94 -5.33
C ARG A 116 9.33 -3.54 -4.72
N TRP A 117 9.35 -3.50 -3.42
CA TRP A 117 9.63 -2.28 -2.70
C TRP A 117 11.12 -1.95 -2.82
N THR A 118 11.42 -0.70 -3.16
CA THR A 118 12.79 -0.18 -3.27
C THR A 118 13.09 0.89 -2.23
N ARG A 119 12.06 1.36 -1.53
CA ARG A 119 12.17 2.35 -0.45
C ARG A 119 11.86 1.69 0.88
N PRO A 120 12.38 2.22 2.01
CA PRO A 120 11.99 1.77 3.33
C PRO A 120 10.48 1.70 3.50
N ILE A 121 9.99 0.64 4.12
CA ILE A 121 8.57 0.46 4.43
C ILE A 121 8.32 0.97 5.84
N ARG A 122 7.53 2.03 5.95
CA ARG A 122 7.03 2.56 7.22
C ARG A 122 5.59 2.14 7.38
N LEU A 123 5.40 1.09 8.15
CA LEU A 123 4.11 0.46 8.37
C LEU A 123 3.38 1.11 9.54
N THR A 124 2.11 1.39 9.39
CA THR A 124 1.21 1.77 10.48
C THR A 124 0.00 0.84 10.52
N THR A 125 -0.56 0.65 11.71
CA THR A 125 -1.80 -0.10 11.93
C THR A 125 -2.93 0.86 12.24
N GLU A 126 -4.06 0.65 11.60
CA GLU A 126 -5.28 1.41 11.80
C GLU A 126 -6.41 0.47 12.20
N PHE A 127 -7.27 0.93 13.10
CA PHE A 127 -8.33 0.09 13.66
C PHE A 127 -9.68 0.76 13.53
N GLY A 128 -10.64 0.02 13.06
CA GLY A 128 -12.03 0.44 13.07
C GLY A 128 -12.59 0.61 14.49
N GLY A 129 -13.68 1.35 14.61
CA GLY A 129 -14.33 1.66 15.90
C GLY A 129 -14.77 0.42 16.67
N SER A 130 -15.20 -0.62 15.96
CA SER A 130 -15.71 -1.87 16.56
C SER A 130 -14.60 -2.78 17.13
N VAL A 131 -13.32 -2.50 16.82
CA VAL A 131 -12.20 -3.31 17.32
C VAL A 131 -11.86 -2.94 18.76
N SER A 132 -12.05 -3.89 19.68
CA SER A 132 -11.83 -3.66 21.12
C SER A 132 -10.37 -3.32 21.46
N PRO A 133 -10.10 -2.57 22.56
CA PRO A 133 -8.75 -2.22 23.00
C PRO A 133 -7.83 -3.42 23.18
N ASP A 134 -8.32 -4.52 23.72
CA ASP A 134 -7.56 -5.75 23.92
C ASP A 134 -7.14 -6.38 22.58
N LYS A 135 -8.05 -6.42 21.62
CA LYS A 135 -7.73 -6.89 20.26
C LYS A 135 -6.69 -6.00 19.60
N ARG A 136 -6.79 -4.69 19.71
CA ARG A 136 -5.81 -3.73 19.18
C ARG A 136 -4.41 -3.99 19.76
N THR A 137 -4.32 -4.19 21.07
CA THR A 137 -3.05 -4.47 21.76
C THR A 137 -2.42 -5.77 21.26
N LYS A 138 -3.20 -6.86 21.23
CA LYS A 138 -2.74 -8.17 20.74
C LYS A 138 -2.31 -8.10 19.27
N THR A 139 -3.13 -7.47 18.44
CA THR A 139 -2.84 -7.31 17.00
C THR A 139 -1.56 -6.51 16.76
N ASN A 140 -1.36 -5.40 17.48
CA ASN A 140 -0.13 -4.61 17.37
C ASN A 140 1.11 -5.42 17.75
N ALA A 141 1.03 -6.26 18.79
CA ALA A 141 2.13 -7.14 19.18
C ALA A 141 2.48 -8.12 18.03
N VAL A 142 1.48 -8.79 17.47
CA VAL A 142 1.67 -9.72 16.34
C VAL A 142 2.24 -9.01 15.11
N VAL A 143 1.70 -7.84 14.75
CA VAL A 143 2.20 -7.08 13.60
C VAL A 143 3.64 -6.64 13.81
N THR A 144 4.00 -6.22 15.02
CA THR A 144 5.37 -5.81 15.36
C THR A 144 6.35 -6.98 15.23
N GLU A 145 6.00 -8.14 15.78
CA GLU A 145 6.80 -9.35 15.67
C GLU A 145 7.00 -9.76 14.20
N TYR A 146 5.91 -9.79 13.44
CA TYR A 146 5.93 -10.17 12.04
C TYR A 146 6.74 -9.19 11.18
N THR A 147 6.60 -7.89 11.42
CA THR A 147 7.37 -6.84 10.75
C THR A 147 8.87 -7.01 11.01
N THR A 148 9.26 -7.25 12.26
CA THR A 148 10.66 -7.49 12.64
C THR A 148 11.20 -8.73 11.95
N ARG A 149 10.42 -9.82 11.93
CA ARG A 149 10.80 -11.05 11.24
C ARG A 149 10.97 -10.84 9.74
N LEU A 150 10.06 -10.13 9.08
CA LEU A 150 10.17 -9.83 7.66
C LEU A 150 11.40 -8.98 7.35
N ALA A 151 11.66 -7.93 8.12
CA ALA A 151 12.85 -7.10 7.96
C ALA A 151 14.13 -7.94 8.03
N LYS A 152 14.21 -8.84 9.01
CA LYS A 152 15.37 -9.75 9.19
C LYS A 152 15.53 -10.72 8.02
N ILE A 153 14.45 -11.34 7.55
CA ILE A 153 14.50 -12.36 6.48
C ILE A 153 14.82 -11.75 5.13
N THR A 154 14.23 -10.59 4.84
CA THR A 154 14.37 -9.94 3.52
C THR A 154 15.58 -9.03 3.42
N GLY A 155 16.17 -8.63 4.54
CA GLY A 155 17.20 -7.58 4.59
C GLY A 155 16.68 -6.19 4.15
N HIS A 156 15.35 -6.04 4.00
CA HIS A 156 14.74 -4.78 3.62
C HIS A 156 14.37 -3.98 4.87
N ASP A 157 14.53 -2.66 4.80
CA ASP A 157 14.16 -1.78 5.91
C ASP A 157 12.63 -1.71 6.03
N ILE A 158 12.09 -2.40 7.03
CA ILE A 158 10.66 -2.47 7.35
C ILE A 158 10.51 -2.15 8.84
N ALA A 159 9.81 -1.09 9.17
CA ALA A 159 9.61 -0.65 10.54
C ALA A 159 8.18 -0.16 10.79
N ILE A 160 7.71 -0.33 12.03
CA ILE A 160 6.47 0.32 12.49
C ILE A 160 6.75 1.81 12.68
N SER A 161 5.93 2.66 12.09
CA SER A 161 6.07 4.11 12.20
C SER A 161 4.72 4.81 12.16
N LYS A 162 4.50 5.72 13.09
CA LYS A 162 3.36 6.65 13.05
C LYS A 162 3.70 7.94 12.28
N GLN A 163 4.99 8.16 12.00
CA GLN A 163 5.44 9.35 11.29
C GLN A 163 5.61 9.03 9.82
N ASN A 164 4.84 9.72 8.98
CA ASN A 164 4.90 9.61 7.54
C ASN A 164 4.87 8.14 7.04
N PRO A 165 3.86 7.33 7.43
CA PRO A 165 3.73 5.95 6.99
C PRO A 165 3.50 5.89 5.47
N ASN A 166 3.96 4.83 4.85
CA ASN A 166 3.73 4.54 3.43
C ASN A 166 3.14 3.15 3.19
N PHE A 167 2.83 2.43 4.28
CA PHE A 167 2.15 1.16 4.24
C PHE A 167 1.14 1.09 5.40
N HIS A 168 -0.14 1.03 5.07
CA HIS A 168 -1.23 1.04 6.04
C HIS A 168 -1.87 -0.34 6.12
N VAL A 169 -2.05 -0.84 7.33
CA VAL A 169 -2.75 -2.10 7.60
C VAL A 169 -3.98 -1.80 8.42
N PHE A 170 -5.14 -2.01 7.83
CA PHE A 170 -6.43 -1.76 8.45
C PHE A 170 -6.97 -3.03 9.09
N PHE A 171 -7.37 -2.93 10.35
CA PHE A 171 -8.07 -3.97 11.08
C PHE A 171 -9.48 -3.49 11.39
N MET A 172 -10.45 -4.06 10.71
CA MET A 172 -11.84 -3.67 10.74
C MET A 172 -12.69 -4.81 11.30
N GLY A 173 -13.70 -4.49 12.13
CA GLY A 173 -14.77 -5.40 12.44
C GLY A 173 -15.83 -5.37 11.33
N GLU A 174 -16.86 -6.20 11.46
CA GLU A 174 -17.96 -6.23 10.48
C GLU A 174 -18.67 -4.88 10.42
N ASP A 175 -18.90 -4.26 11.58
CA ASP A 175 -19.58 -2.97 11.68
C ASP A 175 -18.79 -1.78 11.10
N ASP A 176 -17.51 -1.98 10.80
CA ASP A 176 -16.64 -0.95 10.23
C ASP A 176 -16.55 -1.03 8.69
N ARG A 177 -17.15 -2.03 8.04
CA ARG A 177 -16.99 -2.30 6.60
C ARG A 177 -17.71 -1.32 5.69
N GLU A 178 -18.70 -0.61 6.19
CA GLU A 178 -19.54 0.33 5.47
C GLU A 178 -19.13 1.81 5.66
N GLN A 179 -17.99 2.05 6.33
CA GLN A 179 -17.50 3.41 6.62
C GLN A 179 -16.37 3.84 5.60
#